data_e6fc4034f883d9f78f7f6ed9222fc272
#
_entry.id   e6fc4034f883d9f78f7f6ed9222fc272
#
_cell.length_a   1.000
_cell.length_b   1.000
_cell.length_c   1.000
_cell.angle_alpha   90.00
_cell.angle_beta   90.00
_cell.angle_gamma   90.00
#
_symmetry.space_group_name_H-M   'P 1'
#
loop_
_entity.id
_entity.type
_entity.pdbx_description
1 polymer ?
#
loop_
_entity_poly.entity_id
_entity_poly.type
_entity_poly.pdbx_seq_one_letter_code
_entity_poly.pdbx_strand_id
1 'polypeptide(L)'
;MARRFVQLDVFASVPGAGNPLAVVLDAEGLDDAAMQAIARWTRLPETTFVLPAASDEASYRIRIFSPRREVPFAGHPSVGTAHVLLDAGLVAPRRQADGRRLLVQDGIAGKLPLEVAGEGATRTVAVRTPRARVQEIAQPDDARLRGALAGLPLGQLPPVLMDGGRRWWLAELASETALRAATPDWDAIVALAEATDSMG
;
A
#
# COMPACT_ATOMS: atom_id res chain seq x y z
N MET A 1 -21.31 -11.57 15.15
CA MET A 1 -21.24 -12.49 14.00
C MET A 1 -19.79 -12.85 13.74
N ALA A 2 -19.48 -14.11 13.37
CA ALA A 2 -18.15 -14.47 12.89
C ALA A 2 -17.92 -13.84 11.50
N ARG A 3 -16.69 -13.37 11.24
CA ARG A 3 -16.29 -12.78 9.97
C ARG A 3 -15.11 -13.55 9.41
N ARG A 4 -15.07 -13.74 8.09
CA ARG A 4 -13.93 -14.37 7.43
C ARG A 4 -12.74 -13.42 7.48
N PHE A 5 -11.61 -13.94 7.93
CA PHE A 5 -10.37 -13.22 8.09
C PHE A 5 -9.24 -14.02 7.44
N VAL A 6 -8.44 -13.36 6.63
CA VAL A 6 -7.26 -13.94 5.99
C VAL A 6 -6.06 -13.08 6.31
N GLN A 7 -4.98 -13.70 6.74
CA GLN A 7 -3.66 -13.06 6.81
C GLN A 7 -2.78 -13.64 5.71
N LEU A 8 -2.12 -12.78 4.96
CA LEU A 8 -1.23 -13.19 3.87
C LEU A 8 0.02 -12.32 3.86
N ASP A 9 1.00 -12.80 3.10
CA ASP A 9 2.30 -12.16 2.92
C ASP A 9 2.40 -11.68 1.46
N VAL A 10 2.34 -10.38 1.24
CA VAL A 10 2.28 -9.79 -0.11
C VAL A 10 3.68 -9.49 -0.62
N PHE A 11 3.91 -9.66 -1.91
CA PHE A 11 5.21 -9.51 -2.58
C PHE A 11 6.28 -10.51 -2.09
N ALA A 12 5.84 -11.68 -1.62
CA ALA A 12 6.72 -12.73 -1.15
C ALA A 12 6.72 -13.94 -2.07
N SER A 13 7.89 -14.52 -2.28
CA SER A 13 8.06 -15.86 -2.86
C SER A 13 8.27 -16.92 -1.78
N VAL A 14 8.57 -16.50 -0.55
CA VAL A 14 8.79 -17.35 0.63
C VAL A 14 7.97 -16.78 1.79
N PRO A 15 7.24 -17.60 2.55
CA PRO A 15 6.48 -17.16 3.70
C PRO A 15 7.33 -16.38 4.71
N GLY A 16 6.84 -15.24 5.18
CA GLY A 16 7.51 -14.37 6.14
C GLY A 16 8.54 -13.39 5.53
N ALA A 17 8.68 -13.38 4.20
CA ALA A 17 9.65 -12.49 3.52
C ALA A 17 9.00 -11.28 2.83
N GLY A 18 7.69 -11.15 2.90
CA GLY A 18 6.94 -10.07 2.22
C GLY A 18 6.39 -9.02 3.18
N ASN A 19 5.36 -8.35 2.73
CA ASN A 19 4.66 -7.34 3.49
C ASN A 19 3.33 -7.92 4.01
N PRO A 20 3.18 -8.14 5.33
CA PRO A 20 2.03 -8.81 5.90
C PRO A 20 0.77 -7.94 5.81
N LEU A 21 -0.34 -8.59 5.47
CA LEU A 21 -1.65 -7.96 5.30
C LEU A 21 -2.73 -8.79 5.99
N ALA A 22 -3.65 -8.11 6.68
CA ALA A 22 -4.92 -8.68 7.12
C ALA A 22 -6.06 -8.27 6.18
N VAL A 23 -6.90 -9.22 5.81
CA VAL A 23 -8.11 -8.99 4.99
C VAL A 23 -9.34 -9.49 5.72
N VAL A 24 -10.26 -8.59 6.03
CA VAL A 24 -11.59 -8.90 6.58
C VAL A 24 -12.57 -8.94 5.42
N LEU A 25 -13.03 -10.14 5.04
CA LEU A 25 -13.86 -10.35 3.83
C LEU A 25 -15.31 -9.91 4.00
N ASP A 26 -15.86 -10.03 5.19
CA ASP A 26 -17.28 -9.73 5.47
C ASP A 26 -17.40 -8.51 6.39
N ALA A 27 -16.97 -7.34 5.88
CA ALA A 27 -16.87 -6.13 6.69
C ALA A 27 -18.17 -5.32 6.77
N GLU A 28 -19.21 -5.75 6.06
CA GLU A 28 -20.50 -5.06 6.09
C GLU A 28 -21.04 -4.93 7.53
N GLY A 29 -21.55 -3.74 7.89
CA GLY A 29 -22.04 -3.42 9.21
C GLY A 29 -20.97 -3.09 10.27
N LEU A 30 -19.66 -3.08 9.90
CA LEU A 30 -18.63 -2.47 10.76
C LEU A 30 -18.62 -0.96 10.55
N ASP A 31 -18.60 -0.22 11.64
CA ASP A 31 -18.36 1.23 11.63
C ASP A 31 -16.86 1.55 11.65
N ASP A 32 -16.53 2.83 11.49
CA ASP A 32 -15.15 3.32 11.44
C ASP A 32 -14.37 2.96 12.70
N ALA A 33 -15.02 3.06 13.87
CA ALA A 33 -14.38 2.77 15.15
C ALA A 33 -14.02 1.29 15.28
N ALA A 34 -14.92 0.40 14.87
CA ALA A 34 -14.71 -1.04 14.87
C ALA A 34 -13.60 -1.45 13.89
N MET A 35 -13.60 -0.90 12.65
CA MET A 35 -12.53 -1.15 11.67
C MET A 35 -11.17 -0.68 12.20
N GLN A 36 -11.10 0.52 12.77
CA GLN A 36 -9.87 1.03 13.35
C GLN A 36 -9.41 0.22 14.56
N ALA A 37 -10.32 -0.26 15.40
CA ALA A 37 -9.99 -1.12 16.54
C ALA A 37 -9.39 -2.46 16.08
N ILE A 38 -9.97 -3.08 15.05
CA ILE A 38 -9.45 -4.32 14.44
C ILE A 38 -8.06 -4.08 13.87
N ALA A 39 -7.84 -2.98 13.13
CA ALA A 39 -6.54 -2.65 12.56
C ALA A 39 -5.46 -2.43 13.64
N ARG A 40 -5.81 -1.83 14.78
CA ARG A 40 -4.89 -1.73 15.93
C ARG A 40 -4.61 -3.07 16.57
N TRP A 41 -5.61 -3.93 16.66
CA TRP A 41 -5.47 -5.24 17.27
C TRP A 41 -4.58 -6.18 16.44
N THR A 42 -4.71 -6.16 15.11
CA THR A 42 -3.86 -6.97 14.22
C THR A 42 -2.39 -6.58 14.30
N ARG A 43 -2.09 -5.30 14.56
CA ARG A 43 -0.73 -4.70 14.59
C ARG A 43 0.05 -4.88 13.28
N LEU A 44 -0.65 -5.21 12.20
CA LEU A 44 -0.03 -5.31 10.88
C LEU A 44 0.11 -3.92 10.25
N PRO A 45 1.00 -3.75 9.26
CA PRO A 45 1.14 -2.48 8.54
C PRO A 45 -0.19 -1.93 8.06
N GLU A 46 -1.02 -2.79 7.45
CA GLU A 46 -2.40 -2.50 7.07
C GLU A 46 -3.34 -3.69 7.31
N THR A 47 -4.60 -3.32 7.55
CA THR A 47 -5.76 -4.21 7.55
C THR A 47 -6.77 -3.69 6.54
N THR A 48 -7.25 -4.53 5.65
CA THR A 48 -8.28 -4.18 4.68
C THR A 48 -9.64 -4.76 5.06
N PHE A 49 -10.67 -4.01 4.72
CA PHE A 49 -12.07 -4.35 4.94
C PHE A 49 -12.78 -4.36 3.60
N VAL A 50 -13.29 -5.54 3.23
CA VAL A 50 -14.00 -5.73 1.97
C VAL A 50 -15.49 -5.51 2.20
N LEU A 51 -16.06 -4.69 1.34
CA LEU A 51 -17.47 -4.32 1.33
C LEU A 51 -18.06 -4.61 -0.05
N PRO A 52 -19.39 -4.79 -0.15
CA PRO A 52 -20.06 -4.91 -1.44
C PRO A 52 -19.75 -3.71 -2.34
N ALA A 53 -19.66 -3.97 -3.65
CA ALA A 53 -19.52 -2.91 -4.65
C ALA A 53 -20.69 -1.93 -4.53
N ALA A 54 -20.39 -0.63 -4.61
CA ALA A 54 -21.40 0.42 -4.56
C ALA A 54 -22.03 0.71 -5.93
N SER A 55 -21.45 0.18 -7.01
CA SER A 55 -21.94 0.32 -8.38
C SER A 55 -21.48 -0.85 -9.26
N ASP A 56 -22.13 -1.04 -10.40
CA ASP A 56 -21.76 -2.07 -11.39
C ASP A 56 -20.38 -1.85 -12.03
N GLU A 57 -19.83 -0.66 -11.90
CA GLU A 57 -18.49 -0.34 -12.41
C GLU A 57 -17.37 -0.89 -11.51
N ALA A 58 -17.64 -1.11 -10.22
CA ALA A 58 -16.70 -1.68 -9.28
C ALA A 58 -16.87 -3.19 -9.15
N SER A 59 -15.78 -3.89 -8.85
CA SER A 59 -15.80 -5.32 -8.51
C SER A 59 -16.05 -5.52 -7.02
N TYR A 60 -15.55 -4.63 -6.21
CA TYR A 60 -15.70 -4.60 -4.74
C TYR A 60 -15.35 -3.21 -4.22
N ARG A 61 -15.78 -2.93 -3.00
CA ARG A 61 -15.33 -1.75 -2.25
C ARG A 61 -14.32 -2.16 -1.20
N ILE A 62 -13.31 -1.32 -0.98
CA ILE A 62 -12.23 -1.55 -0.02
C ILE A 62 -12.07 -0.35 0.91
N ARG A 63 -11.83 -0.64 2.18
CA ARG A 63 -11.30 0.34 3.14
C ARG A 63 -9.98 -0.18 3.70
N ILE A 64 -9.01 0.70 3.82
CA ILE A 64 -7.63 0.36 4.20
C ILE A 64 -7.27 1.12 5.47
N PHE A 65 -6.90 0.41 6.51
CA PHE A 65 -6.54 1.00 7.79
C PHE A 65 -5.12 0.58 8.19
N SER A 66 -4.30 1.57 8.54
CA SER A 66 -3.11 1.33 9.35
C SER A 66 -3.52 1.25 10.84
N PRO A 67 -2.65 0.84 11.76
CA PRO A 67 -2.94 0.91 13.20
C PRO A 67 -3.29 2.32 13.70
N ARG A 68 -2.90 3.36 12.97
CA ARG A 68 -3.10 4.76 13.38
C ARG A 68 -4.35 5.38 12.77
N ARG A 69 -4.62 5.14 11.48
CA ARG A 69 -5.70 5.80 10.72
C ARG A 69 -6.11 5.05 9.47
N GLU A 70 -7.25 5.37 8.93
CA GLU A 70 -7.61 5.00 7.57
C GLU A 70 -6.71 5.70 6.55
N VAL A 71 -6.36 5.01 5.48
CA VAL A 71 -5.50 5.52 4.41
C VAL A 71 -6.21 5.43 3.06
N PRO A 72 -6.08 6.45 2.21
CA PRO A 72 -6.81 6.50 0.93
C PRO A 72 -6.40 5.39 -0.03
N PHE A 73 -5.12 5.03 -0.02
CA PHE A 73 -4.54 4.03 -0.90
C PHE A 73 -3.27 3.43 -0.30
N ALA A 74 -3.08 2.13 -0.52
CA ALA A 74 -1.81 1.45 -0.30
C ALA A 74 -1.67 0.30 -1.31
N GLY A 75 -0.48 0.11 -1.90
CA GLY A 75 -0.24 -0.81 -3.01
C GLY A 75 -0.40 -2.28 -2.61
N HIS A 76 0.37 -2.75 -1.60
CA HIS A 76 0.28 -4.14 -1.18
C HIS A 76 -1.10 -4.54 -0.63
N PRO A 77 -1.85 -3.68 0.10
CA PRO A 77 -3.22 -3.98 0.49
C PRO A 77 -4.15 -4.17 -0.71
N SER A 78 -3.99 -3.35 -1.76
CA SER A 78 -4.82 -3.46 -2.96
C SER A 78 -4.60 -4.78 -3.69
N VAL A 79 -3.33 -5.13 -3.97
CA VAL A 79 -3.03 -6.37 -4.69
C VAL A 79 -3.30 -7.62 -3.85
N GLY A 80 -2.99 -7.57 -2.54
CA GLY A 80 -3.24 -8.68 -1.63
C GLY A 80 -4.72 -8.96 -1.44
N THR A 81 -5.55 -7.91 -1.27
CA THR A 81 -7.00 -8.07 -1.16
C THR A 81 -7.61 -8.65 -2.44
N ALA A 82 -7.19 -8.14 -3.60
CA ALA A 82 -7.66 -8.69 -4.89
C ALA A 82 -7.28 -10.17 -5.04
N HIS A 83 -6.06 -10.56 -4.63
CA HIS A 83 -5.63 -11.95 -4.64
C HIS A 83 -6.53 -12.83 -3.77
N VAL A 84 -6.80 -12.43 -2.53
CA VAL A 84 -7.68 -13.16 -1.60
C VAL A 84 -9.10 -13.29 -2.16
N LEU A 85 -9.65 -12.22 -2.74
CA LEU A 85 -10.99 -12.25 -3.33
C LEU A 85 -11.09 -13.19 -4.54
N LEU A 86 -10.05 -13.22 -5.37
CA LEU A 86 -9.96 -14.14 -6.51
C LEU A 86 -9.86 -15.61 -6.05
N ASP A 87 -9.03 -15.89 -5.05
CA ASP A 87 -8.88 -17.24 -4.50
C ASP A 87 -10.14 -17.74 -3.81
N ALA A 88 -10.85 -16.85 -3.13
CA ALA A 88 -12.12 -17.16 -2.51
C ALA A 88 -13.29 -17.28 -3.53
N GLY A 89 -13.06 -16.98 -4.80
CA GLY A 89 -14.12 -16.98 -5.84
C GLY A 89 -15.19 -15.90 -5.64
N LEU A 90 -14.87 -14.84 -4.89
CA LEU A 90 -15.82 -13.76 -4.56
C LEU A 90 -15.91 -12.69 -5.64
N VAL A 91 -14.92 -12.60 -6.50
CA VAL A 91 -14.88 -11.70 -7.66
C VAL A 91 -14.32 -12.42 -8.88
N ALA A 92 -14.74 -11.99 -10.07
CA ALA A 92 -14.19 -12.43 -11.34
C ALA A 92 -13.72 -11.22 -12.16
N PRO A 93 -12.51 -11.26 -12.76
CA PRO A 93 -12.04 -10.15 -13.57
C PRO A 93 -12.81 -10.06 -14.88
N ARG A 94 -13.18 -8.85 -15.27
CA ARG A 94 -13.90 -8.56 -16.53
C ARG A 94 -12.91 -8.47 -17.68
N ARG A 95 -13.19 -9.18 -18.77
CA ARG A 95 -12.40 -9.09 -20.00
C ARG A 95 -12.67 -7.78 -20.72
N GLN A 96 -11.62 -7.07 -21.06
CA GLN A 96 -11.66 -5.82 -21.82
C GLN A 96 -11.55 -6.11 -23.32
N ALA A 97 -11.89 -5.11 -24.15
CA ALA A 97 -11.80 -5.23 -25.61
C ALA A 97 -10.35 -5.46 -26.10
N ASP A 98 -9.37 -5.00 -25.38
CA ASP A 98 -7.93 -5.20 -25.65
C ASP A 98 -7.38 -6.54 -25.11
N GLY A 99 -8.25 -7.39 -24.58
CA GLY A 99 -7.90 -8.70 -24.05
C GLY A 99 -7.44 -8.74 -22.60
N ARG A 100 -7.16 -7.61 -21.97
CA ARG A 100 -6.82 -7.54 -20.54
C ARG A 100 -7.99 -7.98 -19.66
N ARG A 101 -7.68 -8.49 -18.49
CA ARG A 101 -8.67 -8.85 -17.46
C ARG A 101 -8.53 -7.91 -16.28
N LEU A 102 -9.58 -7.19 -15.96
CA LEU A 102 -9.56 -6.17 -14.92
C LEU A 102 -10.56 -6.46 -13.80
N LEU A 103 -10.10 -6.22 -12.56
CA LEU A 103 -10.96 -5.89 -11.43
C LEU A 103 -10.95 -4.37 -11.26
N VAL A 104 -11.97 -3.83 -10.61
CA VAL A 104 -12.01 -2.43 -10.20
C VAL A 104 -12.28 -2.39 -8.71
N GLN A 105 -11.30 -1.95 -7.92
CA GLN A 105 -11.54 -1.62 -6.52
C GLN A 105 -12.09 -0.20 -6.41
N ASP A 106 -13.04 0.02 -5.51
CA ASP A 106 -13.59 1.31 -5.14
C ASP A 106 -13.21 1.63 -3.70
N GLY A 107 -12.58 2.78 -3.47
CA GLY A 107 -12.10 3.22 -2.16
C GLY A 107 -11.98 4.73 -2.09
N ILE A 108 -11.36 5.25 -1.03
CA ILE A 108 -11.20 6.72 -0.85
C ILE A 108 -10.44 7.36 -2.02
N ALA A 109 -9.45 6.66 -2.60
CA ALA A 109 -8.71 7.14 -3.77
C ALA A 109 -9.51 7.05 -5.09
N GLY A 110 -10.78 6.67 -5.02
CA GLY A 110 -11.65 6.43 -6.18
C GLY A 110 -11.54 5.03 -6.72
N LYS A 111 -12.04 4.85 -7.95
CA LYS A 111 -12.06 3.57 -8.67
C LYS A 111 -10.69 3.31 -9.31
N LEU A 112 -10.00 2.29 -8.84
CA LEU A 112 -8.68 1.91 -9.34
C LEU A 112 -8.75 0.56 -10.04
N PRO A 113 -8.33 0.46 -11.31
CA PRO A 113 -8.27 -0.80 -12.02
C PRO A 113 -7.09 -1.64 -11.55
N LEU A 114 -7.33 -2.95 -11.40
CA LEU A 114 -6.31 -3.96 -11.14
C LEU A 114 -6.29 -4.94 -12.31
N GLU A 115 -5.16 -5.05 -12.96
CA GLU A 115 -4.95 -6.03 -14.04
C GLU A 115 -4.62 -7.40 -13.43
N VAL A 116 -5.29 -8.42 -13.93
CA VAL A 116 -5.11 -9.81 -13.50
C VAL A 116 -4.60 -10.62 -14.68
N ALA A 117 -3.37 -11.12 -14.60
CA ALA A 117 -2.79 -12.01 -15.60
C ALA A 117 -2.50 -13.39 -14.99
N GLY A 118 -2.36 -14.41 -15.85
CA GLY A 118 -2.17 -15.79 -15.39
C GLY A 118 -3.37 -16.36 -14.62
N GLU A 119 -3.18 -17.57 -14.09
CA GLU A 119 -4.18 -18.29 -13.28
C GLU A 119 -3.50 -19.14 -12.21
N GLY A 120 -4.22 -19.45 -11.12
CA GLY A 120 -3.69 -20.28 -10.04
C GLY A 120 -2.36 -19.74 -9.51
N ALA A 121 -1.35 -20.59 -9.45
CA ALA A 121 0.00 -20.24 -8.93
C ALA A 121 0.78 -19.24 -9.81
N THR A 122 0.39 -19.07 -11.09
CA THR A 122 1.02 -18.11 -12.01
C THR A 122 0.29 -16.77 -12.06
N ARG A 123 -0.75 -16.60 -11.25
CA ARG A 123 -1.52 -15.36 -11.21
C ARG A 123 -0.67 -14.20 -10.76
N THR A 124 -0.74 -13.11 -11.50
CA THR A 124 -0.20 -11.82 -11.12
C THR A 124 -1.32 -10.78 -11.03
N VAL A 125 -1.21 -9.86 -10.09
CA VAL A 125 -2.13 -8.75 -9.92
C VAL A 125 -1.32 -7.46 -9.89
N ALA A 126 -1.65 -6.53 -10.78
CA ALA A 126 -1.04 -5.23 -10.85
C ALA A 126 -2.08 -4.13 -10.65
N VAL A 127 -1.91 -3.25 -9.68
CA VAL A 127 -2.81 -2.12 -9.44
C VAL A 127 -2.30 -0.88 -10.18
N ARG A 128 -3.22 -0.16 -10.84
CA ARG A 128 -2.92 1.17 -11.35
C ARG A 128 -2.94 2.15 -10.18
N THR A 129 -1.77 2.59 -9.74
CA THR A 129 -1.63 3.51 -8.62
C THR A 129 -2.14 4.90 -8.96
N PRO A 130 -2.61 5.69 -7.96
CA PRO A 130 -2.78 7.13 -8.13
C PRO A 130 -1.50 7.76 -8.65
N ARG A 131 -1.64 8.81 -9.47
CA ARG A 131 -0.46 9.50 -10.00
C ARG A 131 0.27 10.23 -8.88
N ALA A 132 1.50 9.84 -8.62
CA ALA A 132 2.35 10.54 -7.68
C ALA A 132 2.74 11.93 -8.19
N ARG A 133 2.88 12.89 -7.26
CA ARG A 133 3.25 14.28 -7.55
C ARG A 133 4.40 14.67 -6.64
N VAL A 134 5.38 15.35 -7.21
CA VAL A 134 6.43 16.02 -6.42
C VAL A 134 5.77 17.19 -5.69
N GLN A 135 5.84 17.17 -4.36
CA GLN A 135 5.37 18.26 -3.49
C GLN A 135 6.50 19.23 -3.22
N GLU A 136 7.70 18.70 -3.00
CA GLU A 136 8.88 19.50 -2.67
C GLU A 136 10.14 18.81 -3.20
N ILE A 137 11.10 19.61 -3.65
CA ILE A 137 12.46 19.17 -3.96
C ILE A 137 13.37 19.75 -2.88
N ALA A 138 14.09 18.89 -2.18
CA ALA A 138 14.97 19.34 -1.11
C ALA A 138 16.08 20.27 -1.62
N GLN A 139 16.38 21.31 -0.85
CA GLN A 139 17.56 22.10 -1.07
C GLN A 139 18.82 21.33 -0.62
N PRO A 140 20.01 21.60 -1.18
CA PRO A 140 21.23 20.86 -0.84
C PRO A 140 21.57 20.83 0.65
N ASP A 141 21.19 21.86 1.40
CA ASP A 141 21.47 22.00 2.84
C ASP A 141 20.23 21.89 3.73
N ASP A 142 19.20 21.19 3.29
CA ASP A 142 17.95 21.06 4.04
C ASP A 142 18.21 20.42 5.42
N ALA A 143 18.09 21.24 6.46
CA ALA A 143 18.37 20.83 7.82
C ALA A 143 17.44 19.70 8.32
N ARG A 144 16.21 19.59 7.76
CA ARG A 144 15.23 18.56 8.12
C ARG A 144 15.72 17.16 7.72
N LEU A 145 16.38 17.04 6.57
CA LEU A 145 16.85 15.79 6.00
C LEU A 145 18.22 15.36 6.55
N ARG A 146 18.97 16.27 7.17
CA ARG A 146 20.36 16.04 7.58
C ARG A 146 20.53 14.80 8.47
N GLY A 147 19.65 14.62 9.46
CA GLY A 147 19.71 13.46 10.36
C GLY A 147 19.33 12.17 9.63
N ALA A 148 18.21 12.18 8.92
CA ALA A 148 17.68 11.00 8.24
C ALA A 148 18.60 10.48 7.11
N LEU A 149 19.39 11.38 6.49
CA LEU A 149 20.32 11.06 5.41
C LEU A 149 21.79 10.94 5.86
N ALA A 150 22.06 11.14 7.14
CA ALA A 150 23.42 11.10 7.68
C ALA A 150 24.10 9.75 7.41
N GLY A 151 25.30 9.80 6.82
CA GLY A 151 26.08 8.58 6.53
C GLY A 151 25.57 7.72 5.39
N LEU A 152 24.45 8.09 4.74
CA LEU A 152 23.97 7.38 3.58
C LEU A 152 24.70 7.84 2.32
N PRO A 153 25.18 6.92 1.47
CA PRO A 153 25.82 7.24 0.20
C PRO A 153 24.76 7.64 -0.83
N LEU A 154 24.45 8.92 -0.90
CA LEU A 154 23.44 9.47 -1.79
C LEU A 154 23.87 9.40 -3.26
N GLY A 155 22.89 9.30 -4.15
CA GLY A 155 23.04 9.40 -5.60
C GLY A 155 23.15 10.86 -6.06
N GLN A 156 22.83 11.09 -7.33
CA GLN A 156 22.94 12.42 -7.95
C GLN A 156 21.64 13.23 -7.88
N LEU A 157 20.51 12.56 -7.70
CA LEU A 157 19.22 13.24 -7.64
C LEU A 157 18.97 13.82 -6.26
N PRO A 158 18.43 15.06 -6.18
CA PRO A 158 18.05 15.64 -4.91
C PRO A 158 16.91 14.83 -4.26
N PRO A 159 16.85 14.71 -2.94
CA PRO A 159 15.70 14.13 -2.27
C PRO A 159 14.43 14.90 -2.59
N VAL A 160 13.32 14.19 -2.72
CA VAL A 160 12.01 14.78 -3.05
C VAL A 160 10.93 14.28 -2.12
N LEU A 161 10.02 15.17 -1.70
CA LEU A 161 8.78 14.81 -1.05
C LEU A 161 7.73 14.50 -2.13
N MET A 162 7.32 13.25 -2.19
CA MET A 162 6.33 12.76 -3.14
C MET A 162 5.01 12.48 -2.45
N ASP A 163 3.90 12.81 -3.13
CA ASP A 163 2.56 12.41 -2.75
C ASP A 163 1.94 11.49 -3.81
N GLY A 164 1.69 10.25 -3.43
CA GLY A 164 1.01 9.24 -4.24
C GLY A 164 -0.17 8.59 -3.50
N GLY A 165 -0.87 9.37 -2.65
CA GLY A 165 -1.87 8.92 -1.69
C GLY A 165 -1.32 8.85 -0.26
N ARG A 166 -0.01 8.85 -0.14
CA ARG A 166 0.78 9.07 1.08
C ARG A 166 2.00 9.88 0.70
N ARG A 167 2.50 10.69 1.62
CA ARG A 167 3.71 11.48 1.40
C ARG A 167 4.93 10.73 1.90
N TRP A 168 5.97 10.69 1.06
CA TRP A 168 7.25 10.04 1.34
C TRP A 168 8.40 10.93 0.89
N TRP A 169 9.42 11.03 1.69
CA TRP A 169 10.71 11.49 1.22
C TRP A 169 11.40 10.36 0.47
N LEU A 170 11.75 10.61 -0.78
CA LEU A 170 12.50 9.68 -1.62
C LEU A 170 13.91 10.23 -1.84
N ALA A 171 14.91 9.45 -1.48
CA ALA A 171 16.31 9.76 -1.72
C ALA A 171 16.94 8.66 -2.57
N GLU A 172 17.65 9.06 -3.61
CA GLU A 172 18.46 8.14 -4.41
C GLU A 172 19.71 7.76 -3.64
N LEU A 173 20.04 6.48 -3.56
CA LEU A 173 21.33 6.00 -3.10
C LEU A 173 22.25 5.71 -4.26
N ALA A 174 23.56 5.78 -4.04
CA ALA A 174 24.59 5.69 -5.07
C ALA A 174 24.57 4.36 -5.85
N SER A 175 24.08 3.28 -5.26
CA SER A 175 23.95 1.96 -5.91
C SER A 175 23.01 1.03 -5.14
N GLU A 176 22.61 -0.08 -5.77
CA GLU A 176 21.88 -1.16 -5.08
C GLU A 176 22.69 -1.76 -3.92
N THR A 177 23.99 -1.92 -4.09
CA THR A 177 24.88 -2.39 -3.01
C THR A 177 24.85 -1.42 -1.84
N ALA A 178 24.89 -0.11 -2.10
CA ALA A 178 24.77 0.92 -1.08
C ALA A 178 23.43 0.86 -0.35
N LEU A 179 22.33 0.68 -1.09
CA LEU A 179 21.00 0.53 -0.50
C LEU A 179 20.92 -0.69 0.43
N ARG A 180 21.44 -1.83 0.00
CA ARG A 180 21.40 -3.07 0.80
C ARG A 180 22.30 -3.03 2.05
N ALA A 181 23.35 -2.23 2.03
CA ALA A 181 24.28 -2.02 3.14
C ALA A 181 23.87 -0.84 4.05
N ALA A 182 22.86 -0.07 3.65
CA ALA A 182 22.44 1.11 4.39
C ALA A 182 21.93 0.76 5.79
N THR A 183 22.37 1.52 6.78
CA THR A 183 21.89 1.44 8.17
C THR A 183 21.33 2.82 8.54
N PRO A 184 20.06 3.10 8.18
CA PRO A 184 19.47 4.40 8.44
C PRO A 184 19.24 4.65 9.94
N ASP A 185 19.31 5.90 10.35
CA ASP A 185 18.87 6.34 11.66
C ASP A 185 17.35 6.43 11.70
N TRP A 186 16.72 5.43 12.30
CA TRP A 186 15.26 5.34 12.37
C TRP A 186 14.61 6.43 13.21
N ASP A 187 15.28 6.90 14.27
CA ASP A 187 14.76 7.98 15.11
C ASP A 187 14.76 9.31 14.32
N ALA A 188 15.82 9.56 13.56
CA ALA A 188 15.89 10.71 12.68
C ALA A 188 14.84 10.65 11.54
N ILE A 189 14.57 9.46 10.98
CA ILE A 189 13.51 9.27 9.97
C ILE A 189 12.12 9.53 10.58
N VAL A 190 11.86 9.04 11.79
CA VAL A 190 10.60 9.31 12.49
C VAL A 190 10.42 10.81 12.75
N ALA A 191 11.47 11.49 13.23
CA ALA A 191 11.43 12.92 13.45
C ALA A 191 11.17 13.72 12.15
N LEU A 192 11.79 13.31 11.03
CA LEU A 192 11.54 13.89 9.71
C LEU A 192 10.07 13.69 9.29
N ALA A 193 9.56 12.46 9.44
CA ALA A 193 8.20 12.10 9.09
C ALA A 193 7.17 12.95 9.85
N GLU A 194 7.38 13.15 11.15
CA GLU A 194 6.54 14.00 12.00
C GLU A 194 6.61 15.47 11.60
N ALA A 195 7.83 16.00 11.36
CA ALA A 195 8.04 17.39 10.99
C ALA A 195 7.46 17.77 9.61
N THR A 196 7.31 16.80 8.71
CA THR A 196 6.86 17.03 7.33
C THR A 196 5.48 16.42 7.04
N ASP A 197 4.82 15.85 8.05
CA ASP A 197 3.58 15.08 7.91
C ASP A 197 3.69 14.05 6.76
N SER A 198 4.80 13.30 6.75
CA SER A 198 5.09 12.23 5.81
C SER A 198 5.12 10.86 6.49
N MET A 199 5.41 9.81 5.75
CA MET A 199 5.51 8.45 6.30
C MET A 199 6.97 8.06 6.62
N GLY A 200 7.92 8.78 6.09
CA GLY A 200 9.35 8.58 6.21
C GLY A 200 10.07 9.30 5.09
#